data_4f966e15035561001c58072b86ce57c1
#
_entry.id   4f966e15035561001c58072b86ce57c1
#
_cell.length_a   1.000
_cell.length_b   1.000
_cell.length_c   1.000
_cell.angle_alpha   90.00
_cell.angle_beta   90.00
_cell.angle_gamma   90.00
#
_symmetry.space_group_name_H-M   'P 1'
#
loop_
_entity.id
_entity.type
_entity.pdbx_description
1 polymer ?
#
loop_
_entity_poly.entity_id
_entity_poly.type
_entity_poly.pdbx_seq_one_letter_code
_entity_poly.pdbx_strand_id
1 'polypeptide(L)'
;FEEEKYEAEKQQIVALYNSKALRDAKITFDTVYKNDPSSINIKINISEGNKYYFRNINWVGNTKYSSGKLDTILGIEKGDEYNKMKLESKLFMSQSELDISSLYMDEGHLFFQITPIEKTVENDSIDIDIVIYEGKIARIGTISINGNTKTNDHVIRRELRTKPGMIFSRADIIRSQRELSNLGYFDPERMGVNPIPNPADGTVDIEYTVAEKPSDQIELSGGWGGGRFVGSLGLSFTNFSMRNFFEKESWSPLPTGDGQRLSLRGSANIFFQSLSLSFTEPWLGGKKPTSFSVNAYYSLQKLTQADRGDPDSRTFDVLGASIGLGTRLKVPDDFFTLYGELGYEYYTLNNYNLLDGFDNGFANNLSFTVTLSRNSVDQPIYPRSGSELTLSVKTTAPYSLFDGRDDYSDLSNQDKFEWVEYNKIKFVSKWYTPLSKDRKLVLHSSIGFGFLNSFSKEKGVSPFERFFYGGSGLTGFRLAGREYIALRGYEDNSLSSQGGDALITKYKVELRYPISLNPSATVFALAFGEAGNSWNSYSEYNPFDVKKSAGFGVRLFLPMFGLIGLDYGWGLDPLSPGDSGYRAAIHSAGVFKPQGQFHFTIGMNIGEL
;
A
#
# COMPACT_ATOMS: atom_id res chain seq x y z
N PHE A 1 39.76 -12.28 8.31
CA PHE A 1 40.16 -11.56 7.09
C PHE A 1 39.88 -12.43 5.88
N GLU A 2 39.08 -11.93 4.95
CA GLU A 2 38.69 -12.61 3.72
C GLU A 2 39.39 -11.89 2.55
N GLU A 3 40.33 -12.56 1.90
CA GLU A 3 41.20 -11.95 0.89
C GLU A 3 40.41 -11.54 -0.37
N GLU A 4 39.45 -12.37 -0.82
CA GLU A 4 38.57 -12.04 -1.96
C GLU A 4 37.75 -10.77 -1.72
N LYS A 5 37.22 -10.63 -0.51
CA LYS A 5 36.45 -9.46 -0.12
C LYS A 5 37.32 -8.21 -0.06
N TYR A 6 38.53 -8.34 0.45
CA TYR A 6 39.49 -7.25 0.51
C TYR A 6 39.87 -6.75 -0.87
N GLU A 7 40.13 -7.65 -1.84
CA GLU A 7 40.41 -7.26 -3.23
C GLU A 7 39.21 -6.54 -3.87
N ALA A 8 37.97 -7.03 -3.63
CA ALA A 8 36.77 -6.37 -4.11
C ALA A 8 36.59 -4.95 -3.50
N GLU A 9 36.87 -4.80 -2.20
CA GLU A 9 36.79 -3.50 -1.51
C GLU A 9 37.84 -2.52 -1.99
N LYS A 10 39.06 -2.95 -2.37
CA LYS A 10 40.07 -2.10 -3.01
C LYS A 10 39.57 -1.53 -4.34
N GLN A 11 38.89 -2.33 -5.15
CA GLN A 11 38.29 -1.84 -6.40
C GLN A 11 37.18 -0.81 -6.12
N GLN A 12 36.38 -1.01 -5.08
CA GLN A 12 35.36 -0.03 -4.67
C GLN A 12 35.98 1.29 -4.19
N ILE A 13 37.12 1.26 -3.51
CA ILE A 13 37.85 2.47 -3.12
C ILE A 13 38.27 3.24 -4.38
N VAL A 14 38.88 2.60 -5.37
CA VAL A 14 39.26 3.24 -6.63
C VAL A 14 38.02 3.79 -7.36
N ALA A 15 36.92 3.04 -7.41
CA ALA A 15 35.68 3.49 -8.01
C ALA A 15 35.09 4.72 -7.29
N LEU A 16 35.22 4.80 -5.95
CA LEU A 16 34.81 5.98 -5.18
C LEU A 16 35.61 7.23 -5.56
N TYR A 17 36.95 7.12 -5.75
CA TYR A 17 37.78 8.22 -6.23
C TYR A 17 37.38 8.62 -7.67
N ASN A 18 37.18 7.64 -8.56
CA ASN A 18 36.67 7.90 -9.91
C ASN A 18 35.31 8.60 -9.92
N SER A 19 34.46 8.36 -8.95
CA SER A 19 33.18 9.05 -8.81
C SER A 19 33.30 10.51 -8.39
N LYS A 20 34.48 10.92 -7.92
CA LYS A 20 34.84 12.29 -7.51
C LYS A 20 35.74 13.00 -8.53
N ALA A 21 35.63 12.64 -9.78
CA ALA A 21 36.41 13.16 -10.89
C ALA A 21 37.91 12.76 -10.94
N LEU A 22 38.37 11.93 -10.04
CA LEU A 22 39.76 11.48 -9.94
C LEU A 22 39.98 10.21 -10.78
N ARG A 23 39.96 10.34 -12.11
CA ARG A 23 39.99 9.24 -13.08
C ARG A 23 41.23 8.33 -12.92
N ASP A 24 42.41 8.92 -12.68
CA ASP A 24 43.67 8.21 -12.61
C ASP A 24 44.01 7.70 -11.20
N ALA A 25 43.06 7.74 -10.29
CA ALA A 25 43.23 7.25 -8.94
C ALA A 25 43.58 5.76 -8.94
N LYS A 26 44.66 5.42 -8.25
CA LYS A 26 45.12 4.03 -8.11
C LYS A 26 45.74 3.77 -6.77
N ILE A 27 45.62 2.53 -6.32
CA ILE A 27 46.34 2.03 -5.16
C ILE A 27 47.78 1.75 -5.61
N THR A 28 48.73 2.46 -5.02
CA THR A 28 50.15 2.32 -5.34
C THR A 28 50.88 1.31 -4.48
N PHE A 29 50.34 1.07 -3.29
CA PHE A 29 50.88 0.09 -2.36
C PHE A 29 49.79 -0.27 -1.35
N ASP A 30 49.68 -1.56 -1.02
CA ASP A 30 48.87 -2.05 0.07
C ASP A 30 49.60 -3.16 0.83
N THR A 31 49.33 -3.25 2.09
CA THR A 31 49.84 -4.34 2.95
C THR A 31 48.90 -4.61 4.11
N VAL A 32 48.79 -5.91 4.45
CA VAL A 32 48.00 -6.42 5.57
C VAL A 32 48.97 -7.16 6.50
N TYR A 33 49.01 -6.75 7.76
CA TYR A 33 49.88 -7.42 8.76
C TYR A 33 49.17 -7.54 10.12
N LYS A 34 49.56 -8.57 10.86
CA LYS A 34 48.98 -8.82 12.21
C LYS A 34 49.43 -7.72 13.17
N ASN A 35 48.47 -7.18 13.89
CA ASN A 35 48.72 -6.28 15.02
C ASN A 35 48.82 -7.06 16.33
N ASP A 36 47.87 -7.97 16.55
CA ASP A 36 47.81 -8.88 17.71
C ASP A 36 47.05 -10.18 17.26
N PRO A 37 46.85 -11.19 18.16
CA PRO A 37 46.16 -12.42 17.79
C PRO A 37 44.72 -12.27 17.28
N SER A 38 44.06 -11.12 17.58
CA SER A 38 42.65 -10.84 17.27
C SER A 38 42.47 -9.73 16.27
N SER A 39 43.50 -8.96 15.91
CA SER A 39 43.40 -7.81 15.02
C SER A 39 44.47 -7.76 13.94
N ILE A 40 44.14 -7.13 12.82
CA ILE A 40 45.04 -6.85 11.70
C ILE A 40 45.09 -5.34 11.43
N ASN A 41 46.24 -4.88 10.94
CA ASN A 41 46.38 -3.56 10.37
C ASN A 41 46.37 -3.64 8.85
N ILE A 42 45.68 -2.72 8.22
CA ILE A 42 45.63 -2.55 6.77
C ILE A 42 46.22 -1.15 6.45
N LYS A 43 47.24 -1.12 5.62
CA LYS A 43 47.81 0.13 5.13
C LYS A 43 47.67 0.19 3.62
N ILE A 44 46.99 1.24 3.13
CA ILE A 44 46.75 1.48 1.71
C ILE A 44 47.27 2.83 1.37
N ASN A 45 48.15 2.91 0.35
CA ASN A 45 48.61 4.15 -0.23
C ASN A 45 47.91 4.40 -1.57
N ILE A 46 47.27 5.56 -1.71
CA ILE A 46 46.50 5.92 -2.89
C ILE A 46 47.18 7.13 -3.57
N SER A 47 47.34 7.03 -4.88
CA SER A 47 47.66 8.17 -5.73
C SER A 47 46.36 8.65 -6.35
N GLU A 48 45.92 9.86 -6.02
CA GLU A 48 44.61 10.37 -6.44
C GLU A 48 44.60 10.83 -7.90
N GLY A 49 45.72 11.31 -8.42
CA GLY A 49 45.82 11.93 -9.77
C GLY A 49 45.17 13.31 -9.82
N ASN A 50 44.82 13.73 -11.02
CA ASN A 50 44.17 15.02 -11.29
C ASN A 50 42.66 14.87 -11.42
N LYS A 51 41.92 15.96 -11.22
CA LYS A 51 40.50 16.02 -11.55
C LYS A 51 40.30 16.17 -13.05
N TYR A 52 39.28 15.47 -13.57
CA TYR A 52 38.89 15.50 -14.97
C TYR A 52 37.45 15.95 -15.16
N TYR A 53 37.14 16.51 -16.35
CA TYR A 53 35.82 17.03 -16.71
C TYR A 53 35.39 16.50 -18.07
N PHE A 54 34.08 16.32 -18.27
CA PHE A 54 33.53 15.99 -19.58
C PHE A 54 33.64 17.20 -20.51
N ARG A 55 34.23 17.02 -21.70
CA ARG A 55 34.35 18.06 -22.70
C ARG A 55 33.31 17.88 -23.82
N ASN A 56 33.39 16.81 -24.58
CA ASN A 56 32.46 16.50 -25.63
C ASN A 56 31.97 15.05 -25.48
N ILE A 57 30.65 14.84 -25.65
CA ILE A 57 30.04 13.51 -25.67
C ILE A 57 29.37 13.38 -27.04
N ASN A 58 29.81 12.41 -27.83
CA ASN A 58 29.30 12.18 -29.18
C ASN A 58 28.60 10.79 -29.23
N TRP A 59 27.46 10.73 -29.88
CA TRP A 59 26.74 9.51 -30.13
C TRP A 59 27.04 8.99 -31.53
N VAL A 60 27.36 7.70 -31.64
CA VAL A 60 27.68 7.03 -32.90
C VAL A 60 26.80 5.79 -33.05
N GLY A 61 26.07 5.70 -34.16
CA GLY A 61 25.22 4.54 -34.46
C GLY A 61 23.78 4.60 -33.91
N ASN A 62 23.39 5.71 -33.32
CA ASN A 62 22.03 5.94 -32.82
C ASN A 62 21.08 6.35 -33.96
N THR A 63 20.50 5.37 -34.65
CA THR A 63 19.58 5.64 -35.77
C THR A 63 18.13 5.82 -35.32
N LYS A 64 17.74 5.19 -34.23
CA LYS A 64 16.37 5.21 -33.71
C LYS A 64 16.05 6.45 -32.89
N TYR A 65 16.95 6.88 -32.04
CA TYR A 65 16.77 8.03 -31.16
C TYR A 65 17.75 9.16 -31.49
N SER A 66 17.26 10.39 -31.47
CA SER A 66 18.10 11.56 -31.66
C SER A 66 19.11 11.73 -30.52
N SER A 67 20.29 12.26 -30.82
CA SER A 67 21.31 12.57 -29.82
C SER A 67 20.76 13.41 -28.67
N GLY A 68 19.95 14.43 -28.96
CA GLY A 68 19.35 15.28 -27.92
C GLY A 68 18.42 14.54 -26.94
N LYS A 69 17.69 13.50 -27.40
CA LYS A 69 16.91 12.63 -26.48
C LYS A 69 17.83 11.81 -25.59
N LEU A 70 18.91 11.27 -26.16
CA LEU A 70 19.89 10.49 -25.42
C LEU A 70 20.65 11.36 -24.41
N ASP A 71 21.02 12.60 -24.77
CA ASP A 71 21.64 13.59 -23.88
C ASP A 71 20.74 13.91 -22.67
N THR A 72 19.44 14.06 -22.91
CA THR A 72 18.46 14.31 -21.84
C THR A 72 18.43 13.17 -20.81
N ILE A 73 18.49 11.91 -21.26
CA ILE A 73 18.51 10.73 -20.38
C ILE A 73 19.85 10.58 -19.67
N LEU A 74 20.94 10.83 -20.41
CA LEU A 74 22.30 10.79 -19.88
C LEU A 74 22.47 11.79 -18.73
N GLY A 75 21.95 13.02 -18.90
CA GLY A 75 22.01 14.06 -17.88
C GLY A 75 23.45 14.39 -17.45
N ILE A 76 24.37 14.41 -18.40
CA ILE A 76 25.78 14.80 -18.24
C ILE A 76 26.03 15.90 -19.27
N GLU A 77 26.50 17.06 -18.82
CA GLU A 77 26.75 18.22 -19.65
C GLU A 77 28.25 18.49 -19.79
N LYS A 78 28.61 19.26 -20.81
CA LYS A 78 29.97 19.74 -20.98
C LYS A 78 30.40 20.58 -19.78
N GLY A 79 31.56 20.23 -19.19
CA GLY A 79 32.09 20.89 -17.99
C GLY A 79 31.70 20.21 -16.67
N ASP A 80 30.82 19.20 -16.70
CA ASP A 80 30.54 18.38 -15.51
C ASP A 80 31.81 17.63 -15.07
N GLU A 81 31.95 17.42 -13.75
CA GLU A 81 33.01 16.59 -13.20
C GLU A 81 32.89 15.14 -13.76
N TYR A 82 34.01 14.60 -14.21
CA TYR A 82 34.06 13.22 -14.72
C TYR A 82 33.64 12.23 -13.62
N ASN A 83 32.60 11.47 -13.88
CA ASN A 83 32.11 10.45 -12.98
C ASN A 83 31.75 9.19 -13.77
N LYS A 84 32.69 8.22 -13.74
CA LYS A 84 32.52 6.95 -14.45
C LYS A 84 31.28 6.18 -13.99
N MET A 85 31.00 6.12 -12.69
CA MET A 85 29.84 5.44 -12.15
C MET A 85 28.53 6.09 -12.60
N LYS A 86 28.46 7.44 -12.63
CA LYS A 86 27.29 8.17 -13.14
C LYS A 86 27.08 7.86 -14.63
N LEU A 87 28.14 7.90 -15.43
CA LEU A 87 28.10 7.56 -16.86
C LEU A 87 27.58 6.15 -17.07
N GLU A 88 28.20 5.14 -16.44
CA GLU A 88 27.82 3.74 -16.57
C GLU A 88 26.39 3.49 -16.09
N SER A 89 25.96 4.08 -14.97
CA SER A 89 24.60 3.95 -14.47
C SER A 89 23.53 4.54 -15.39
N LYS A 90 23.90 5.49 -16.24
CA LYS A 90 23.02 6.09 -17.24
C LYS A 90 23.05 5.36 -18.60
N LEU A 91 24.11 4.61 -18.86
CA LEU A 91 24.24 3.83 -20.08
C LEU A 91 23.69 2.41 -19.91
N PHE A 92 23.94 1.76 -18.76
CA PHE A 92 23.70 0.34 -18.56
C PHE A 92 22.65 0.07 -17.49
N MET A 93 21.69 -0.76 -17.80
CA MET A 93 20.71 -1.49 -16.97
C MET A 93 20.56 -0.99 -15.52
N SER A 94 20.19 0.25 -15.31
CA SER A 94 19.96 0.78 -13.97
C SER A 94 18.74 0.12 -13.32
N GLN A 95 18.74 0.03 -12.00
CA GLN A 95 17.57 -0.46 -11.25
C GLN A 95 16.34 0.47 -11.38
N SER A 96 16.56 1.74 -11.74
CA SER A 96 15.49 2.71 -11.94
C SER A 96 14.86 2.64 -13.35
N GLU A 97 15.40 1.81 -14.25
CA GLU A 97 14.99 1.71 -15.67
C GLU A 97 15.10 3.04 -16.45
N LEU A 98 15.77 4.04 -15.87
CA LEU A 98 16.00 5.37 -16.45
C LEU A 98 17.39 5.47 -17.07
N ASP A 99 17.72 4.51 -17.91
CA ASP A 99 18.99 4.42 -18.63
C ASP A 99 18.78 4.13 -20.13
N ILE A 100 19.83 4.31 -20.90
CA ILE A 100 19.76 4.20 -22.36
C ILE A 100 19.58 2.75 -22.81
N SER A 101 20.20 1.78 -22.16
CA SER A 101 19.99 0.36 -22.49
C SER A 101 18.54 -0.05 -22.29
N SER A 102 17.93 0.38 -21.19
CA SER A 102 16.52 0.10 -20.90
C SER A 102 15.60 0.68 -21.96
N LEU A 103 15.86 1.94 -22.40
CA LEU A 103 15.08 2.59 -23.47
C LEU A 103 15.04 1.75 -24.76
N TYR A 104 16.18 1.19 -25.17
CA TYR A 104 16.24 0.35 -26.37
C TYR A 104 15.66 -1.04 -26.14
N MET A 105 15.96 -1.66 -25.00
CA MET A 105 15.47 -3.01 -24.67
C MET A 105 13.95 -3.05 -24.48
N ASP A 106 13.32 -1.96 -24.06
CA ASP A 106 11.86 -1.89 -23.94
C ASP A 106 11.14 -1.86 -25.28
N GLU A 107 11.84 -1.52 -26.35
CA GLU A 107 11.31 -1.52 -27.72
C GLU A 107 11.86 -2.67 -28.59
N GLY A 108 12.35 -3.73 -27.94
CA GLY A 108 12.72 -4.99 -28.61
C GLY A 108 14.18 -5.14 -28.98
N HIS A 109 15.03 -4.18 -28.71
CA HIS A 109 16.45 -4.25 -29.08
C HIS A 109 17.26 -5.08 -28.06
N LEU A 110 16.95 -6.39 -27.95
CA LEU A 110 17.65 -7.31 -27.04
C LEU A 110 19.15 -7.42 -27.33
N PHE A 111 19.52 -7.34 -28.61
CA PHE A 111 20.91 -7.44 -29.07
C PHE A 111 21.63 -6.07 -29.03
N PHE A 112 21.04 -5.10 -28.38
CA PHE A 112 21.60 -3.77 -28.20
C PHE A 112 22.93 -3.83 -27.45
N GLN A 113 23.91 -3.07 -27.95
CA GLN A 113 25.19 -2.88 -27.29
C GLN A 113 25.54 -1.40 -27.26
N ILE A 114 26.10 -0.94 -26.16
CA ILE A 114 26.56 0.42 -25.99
C ILE A 114 27.93 0.40 -25.35
N THR A 115 28.87 1.17 -25.92
CA THR A 115 30.25 1.19 -25.46
C THR A 115 30.73 2.64 -25.40
N PRO A 116 30.97 3.19 -24.20
CA PRO A 116 31.65 4.48 -24.07
C PRO A 116 33.14 4.31 -24.33
N ILE A 117 33.69 5.10 -25.25
CA ILE A 117 35.11 5.13 -25.64
C ILE A 117 35.67 6.49 -25.33
N GLU A 118 36.66 6.57 -24.46
CA GLU A 118 37.43 7.77 -24.23
C GLU A 118 38.33 8.04 -25.45
N LYS A 119 37.96 9.04 -26.26
CA LYS A 119 38.61 9.34 -27.52
C LYS A 119 39.88 10.17 -27.33
N THR A 120 39.77 11.21 -26.52
CA THR A 120 40.87 12.16 -26.28
C THR A 120 40.85 12.58 -24.81
N VAL A 121 42.02 12.54 -24.20
CA VAL A 121 42.24 13.07 -22.84
C VAL A 121 43.34 14.14 -22.95
N GLU A 122 42.97 15.39 -22.83
CA GLU A 122 43.86 16.55 -22.92
C GLU A 122 43.75 17.40 -21.67
N ASN A 123 44.88 17.61 -21.00
CA ASN A 123 44.94 18.32 -19.72
C ASN A 123 44.00 17.69 -18.67
N ASP A 124 42.89 18.36 -18.37
CA ASP A 124 41.87 17.97 -17.42
C ASP A 124 40.51 17.56 -18.08
N SER A 125 40.50 17.43 -19.39
CA SER A 125 39.27 17.30 -20.19
C SER A 125 39.24 16.01 -20.98
N ILE A 126 38.06 15.35 -21.00
CA ILE A 126 37.82 14.05 -21.64
C ILE A 126 36.75 14.20 -22.72
N ASP A 127 37.06 13.77 -23.94
CA ASP A 127 36.08 13.54 -25.00
C ASP A 127 35.65 12.05 -25.02
N ILE A 128 34.36 11.79 -25.08
CA ILE A 128 33.81 10.45 -25.11
C ILE A 128 32.95 10.25 -26.37
N ASP A 129 33.29 9.21 -27.13
CA ASP A 129 32.40 8.71 -28.19
C ASP A 129 31.59 7.51 -27.61
N ILE A 130 30.27 7.64 -27.57
CA ILE A 130 29.37 6.56 -27.13
C ILE A 130 28.90 5.83 -28.38
N VAL A 131 29.42 4.63 -28.60
CA VAL A 131 29.13 3.80 -29.76
C VAL A 131 27.94 2.89 -29.44
N ILE A 132 26.92 2.96 -30.26
CA ILE A 132 25.68 2.19 -30.15
C ILE A 132 25.59 1.21 -31.33
N TYR A 133 25.34 -0.04 -31.00
CA TYR A 133 24.87 -1.05 -31.93
C TYR A 133 23.43 -1.42 -31.56
N GLU A 134 22.46 -0.98 -32.35
CA GLU A 134 21.03 -1.14 -32.05
C GLU A 134 20.56 -2.60 -32.19
N GLY A 135 21.14 -3.38 -33.07
CA GLY A 135 20.76 -4.76 -33.34
C GLY A 135 19.38 -4.89 -33.99
N LYS A 136 18.96 -6.13 -34.19
CA LYS A 136 17.60 -6.45 -34.70
C LYS A 136 16.58 -6.43 -33.56
N ILE A 137 15.32 -6.11 -33.89
CA ILE A 137 14.19 -6.26 -32.96
C ILE A 137 13.95 -7.74 -32.71
N ALA A 138 13.99 -8.15 -31.45
CA ALA A 138 13.71 -9.50 -31.00
C ALA A 138 12.20 -9.66 -30.66
N ARG A 139 11.67 -10.85 -30.96
CA ARG A 139 10.33 -11.26 -30.55
C ARG A 139 10.40 -12.40 -29.55
N ILE A 140 9.44 -12.45 -28.66
CA ILE A 140 9.34 -13.53 -27.69
C ILE A 140 8.95 -14.82 -28.45
N GLY A 141 9.77 -15.84 -28.31
CA GLY A 141 9.53 -17.19 -28.83
C GLY A 141 8.65 -17.99 -27.88
N THR A 142 9.26 -18.88 -27.11
CA THR A 142 8.57 -19.70 -26.11
C THR A 142 8.72 -19.12 -24.71
N ILE A 143 7.77 -19.43 -23.82
CA ILE A 143 7.85 -19.11 -22.40
C ILE A 143 7.73 -20.41 -21.61
N SER A 144 8.79 -20.75 -20.88
CA SER A 144 8.83 -21.88 -19.96
C SER A 144 8.75 -21.41 -18.50
N ILE A 145 8.14 -22.23 -17.65
CA ILE A 145 7.99 -21.96 -16.22
C ILE A 145 8.48 -23.19 -15.46
N ASN A 146 9.37 -22.97 -14.51
CA ASN A 146 9.98 -24.03 -13.72
C ASN A 146 9.83 -23.73 -12.22
N GLY A 147 9.67 -24.81 -11.41
CA GLY A 147 9.65 -24.72 -9.95
C GLY A 147 8.25 -24.58 -9.32
N ASN A 148 7.20 -24.54 -10.12
CA ASN A 148 5.81 -24.54 -9.66
C ASN A 148 5.31 -25.98 -9.43
N THR A 149 5.45 -26.47 -8.22
CA THR A 149 5.05 -27.85 -7.85
C THR A 149 3.61 -27.96 -7.37
N LYS A 150 3.08 -26.91 -6.73
CA LYS A 150 1.72 -26.83 -6.20
C LYS A 150 0.84 -25.90 -7.03
N THR A 151 1.41 -24.81 -7.52
CA THR A 151 0.68 -23.80 -8.27
C THR A 151 0.54 -24.21 -9.72
N ASN A 152 -0.67 -24.18 -10.23
CA ASN A 152 -0.96 -24.49 -11.61
C ASN A 152 -0.31 -23.49 -12.58
N ASP A 153 0.21 -23.97 -13.70
CA ASP A 153 0.92 -23.18 -14.72
C ASP A 153 0.07 -22.00 -15.25
N HIS A 154 -1.23 -22.18 -15.43
CA HIS A 154 -2.12 -21.11 -15.88
C HIS A 154 -2.19 -19.93 -14.92
N VAL A 155 -1.98 -20.15 -13.62
CA VAL A 155 -1.98 -19.09 -12.59
C VAL A 155 -0.77 -18.17 -12.77
N ILE A 156 0.38 -18.73 -13.12
CA ILE A 156 1.58 -17.97 -13.39
C ILE A 156 1.45 -17.25 -14.74
N ARG A 157 1.08 -17.98 -15.81
CA ARG A 157 0.97 -17.43 -17.17
C ARG A 157 0.03 -16.25 -17.28
N ARG A 158 -1.07 -16.23 -16.53
CA ARG A 158 -2.04 -15.13 -16.58
C ARG A 158 -1.49 -13.82 -16.02
N GLU A 159 -0.49 -13.89 -15.13
CA GLU A 159 0.15 -12.70 -14.54
C GLU A 159 1.31 -12.17 -15.40
N LEU A 160 1.83 -12.98 -16.32
CA LEU A 160 2.92 -12.56 -17.21
C LEU A 160 2.45 -11.49 -18.20
N ARG A 161 3.23 -10.41 -18.30
CA ARG A 161 3.07 -9.39 -19.34
C ARG A 161 3.66 -9.82 -20.66
N THR A 162 4.68 -10.67 -20.60
CA THR A 162 5.31 -11.29 -21.77
C THR A 162 4.43 -12.39 -22.35
N LYS A 163 4.28 -12.41 -23.68
CA LYS A 163 3.53 -13.47 -24.40
C LYS A 163 4.26 -13.85 -25.66
N PRO A 164 4.20 -15.12 -26.10
CA PRO A 164 4.77 -15.55 -27.39
C PRO A 164 4.30 -14.66 -28.54
N GLY A 165 5.24 -14.28 -29.43
CA GLY A 165 5.00 -13.41 -30.58
C GLY A 165 5.05 -11.91 -30.30
N MET A 166 4.99 -11.45 -29.04
CA MET A 166 5.17 -10.04 -28.69
C MET A 166 6.62 -9.59 -28.92
N ILE A 167 6.79 -8.30 -29.12
CA ILE A 167 8.12 -7.67 -29.12
C ILE A 167 8.71 -7.82 -27.71
N PHE A 168 10.00 -8.12 -27.63
CA PHE A 168 10.73 -8.18 -26.36
C PHE A 168 10.69 -6.82 -25.65
N SER A 169 10.43 -6.82 -24.36
CA SER A 169 10.50 -5.64 -23.51
C SER A 169 11.09 -6.03 -22.14
N ARG A 170 12.15 -5.35 -21.74
CA ARG A 170 12.76 -5.54 -20.42
C ARG A 170 11.82 -5.11 -19.31
N ALA A 171 11.13 -4.00 -19.50
CA ALA A 171 10.12 -3.50 -18.55
C ALA A 171 9.00 -4.52 -18.31
N ASP A 172 8.52 -5.19 -19.38
CA ASP A 172 7.49 -6.22 -19.25
C ASP A 172 7.99 -7.46 -18.48
N ILE A 173 9.26 -7.81 -18.62
CA ILE A 173 9.88 -8.91 -17.83
C ILE A 173 9.95 -8.53 -16.36
N ILE A 174 10.50 -7.35 -16.04
CA ILE A 174 10.60 -6.86 -14.65
C ILE A 174 9.23 -6.74 -14.02
N ARG A 175 8.26 -6.25 -14.78
CA ARG A 175 6.88 -6.15 -14.32
C ARG A 175 6.25 -7.52 -14.09
N SER A 176 6.46 -8.49 -14.97
CA SER A 176 6.01 -9.87 -14.78
C SER A 176 6.58 -10.47 -13.51
N GLN A 177 7.87 -10.27 -13.25
CA GLN A 177 8.52 -10.74 -12.03
C GLN A 177 7.94 -10.08 -10.78
N ARG A 178 7.64 -8.78 -10.83
CA ARG A 178 6.98 -8.05 -9.74
C ARG A 178 5.55 -8.56 -9.50
N GLU A 179 4.76 -8.78 -10.56
CA GLU A 179 3.40 -9.33 -10.43
C GLU A 179 3.43 -10.73 -9.80
N LEU A 180 4.38 -11.58 -10.21
CA LEU A 180 4.55 -12.90 -9.58
C LEU A 180 4.95 -12.80 -8.10
N SER A 181 5.84 -11.88 -7.75
CA SER A 181 6.22 -11.61 -6.34
C SER A 181 5.03 -11.17 -5.49
N ASN A 182 4.15 -10.35 -6.06
CA ASN A 182 2.96 -9.80 -5.39
C ASN A 182 1.89 -10.85 -5.12
N LEU A 183 1.93 -12.00 -5.79
CA LEU A 183 1.02 -13.11 -5.51
C LEU A 183 1.18 -13.67 -4.08
N GLY A 184 2.38 -13.54 -3.50
CA GLY A 184 2.64 -13.87 -2.10
C GLY A 184 2.98 -15.33 -1.82
N TYR A 185 2.88 -16.23 -2.78
CA TYR A 185 3.22 -17.65 -2.63
C TYR A 185 4.51 -18.07 -3.35
N PHE A 186 5.26 -17.12 -3.90
CA PHE A 186 6.61 -17.32 -4.41
C PHE A 186 7.63 -16.54 -3.55
N ASP A 187 8.82 -17.09 -3.44
CA ASP A 187 9.96 -16.46 -2.77
C ASP A 187 10.68 -15.51 -3.73
N PRO A 188 10.62 -14.18 -3.52
CA PRO A 188 11.22 -13.21 -4.44
C PRO A 188 12.74 -13.34 -4.58
N GLU A 189 13.43 -13.82 -3.55
CA GLU A 189 14.89 -13.97 -3.58
C GLU A 189 15.34 -15.18 -4.42
N ARG A 190 14.45 -16.13 -4.61
CA ARG A 190 14.71 -17.37 -5.38
C ARG A 190 13.99 -17.40 -6.73
N MET A 191 13.37 -16.30 -7.11
CA MET A 191 12.79 -16.15 -8.45
C MET A 191 13.85 -15.65 -9.42
N GLY A 192 13.82 -16.21 -10.64
CA GLY A 192 14.71 -15.82 -11.72
C GLY A 192 13.98 -15.70 -13.05
N VAL A 193 14.56 -14.92 -13.94
CA VAL A 193 14.15 -14.86 -15.35
C VAL A 193 15.41 -14.95 -16.20
N ASN A 194 15.43 -15.91 -17.11
CA ASN A 194 16.54 -16.14 -18.01
C ASN A 194 16.07 -16.00 -19.46
N PRO A 195 16.34 -14.83 -20.10
CA PRO A 195 16.13 -14.67 -21.53
C PRO A 195 17.20 -15.44 -22.31
N ILE A 196 16.78 -16.35 -23.18
CA ILE A 196 17.66 -17.16 -24.03
C ILE A 196 17.52 -16.64 -25.47
N PRO A 197 18.44 -15.77 -25.94
CA PRO A 197 18.33 -15.18 -27.27
C PRO A 197 18.70 -16.20 -28.36
N ASN A 198 17.94 -16.17 -29.45
CA ASN A 198 18.26 -16.89 -30.68
C ASN A 198 18.54 -15.86 -31.81
N PRO A 199 19.81 -15.49 -32.03
CA PRO A 199 20.16 -14.50 -33.04
C PRO A 199 19.87 -14.94 -34.49
N ALA A 200 19.73 -16.24 -34.73
CA ALA A 200 19.52 -16.77 -36.07
C ALA A 200 18.14 -16.37 -36.63
N ASP A 201 17.09 -16.47 -35.82
CA ASP A 201 15.72 -16.15 -36.22
C ASP A 201 15.19 -14.85 -35.60
N GLY A 202 15.97 -14.20 -34.71
CA GLY A 202 15.59 -12.95 -34.05
C GLY A 202 14.55 -13.13 -32.95
N THR A 203 14.45 -14.34 -32.38
CA THR A 203 13.57 -14.63 -31.25
C THR A 203 14.33 -14.68 -29.93
N VAL A 204 13.60 -14.65 -28.83
CA VAL A 204 14.10 -14.87 -27.48
C VAL A 204 13.13 -15.76 -26.73
N ASP A 205 13.62 -16.87 -26.22
CA ASP A 205 12.86 -17.72 -25.30
C ASP A 205 13.05 -17.18 -23.88
N ILE A 206 12.00 -17.20 -23.08
CA ILE A 206 12.04 -16.69 -21.71
C ILE A 206 11.73 -17.83 -20.75
N GLU A 207 12.68 -18.11 -19.88
CA GLU A 207 12.52 -19.08 -18.82
C GLU A 207 12.28 -18.36 -17.49
N TYR A 208 11.09 -18.55 -16.91
CA TYR A 208 10.77 -18.09 -15.57
C TYR A 208 11.01 -19.22 -14.57
N THR A 209 11.87 -18.97 -13.59
CA THR A 209 12.07 -19.87 -12.47
C THR A 209 11.39 -19.30 -11.25
N VAL A 210 10.52 -20.07 -10.61
CA VAL A 210 9.84 -19.70 -9.37
C VAL A 210 10.19 -20.69 -8.27
N ALA A 211 10.18 -20.25 -7.02
CA ALA A 211 10.32 -21.10 -5.86
C ALA A 211 9.13 -20.88 -4.94
N GLU A 212 8.32 -21.90 -4.74
CA GLU A 212 7.16 -21.82 -3.89
C GLU A 212 7.55 -21.74 -2.41
N LYS A 213 6.85 -20.88 -1.67
CA LYS A 213 6.95 -20.75 -0.21
C LYS A 213 5.59 -21.06 0.42
N PRO A 214 5.53 -21.39 1.71
CA PRO A 214 4.27 -21.43 2.43
C PRO A 214 3.53 -20.11 2.28
N SER A 215 2.29 -20.18 1.80
CA SER A 215 1.47 -19.01 1.50
C SER A 215 0.31 -18.84 2.47
N ASP A 216 0.05 -19.86 3.25
CA ASP A 216 -0.95 -19.83 4.29
C ASP A 216 -0.44 -18.99 5.45
N GLN A 217 -1.24 -18.02 5.87
CA GLN A 217 -0.85 -17.06 6.88
C GLN A 217 -1.82 -17.12 8.05
N ILE A 218 -1.23 -17.12 9.26
CA ILE A 218 -1.95 -16.83 10.48
C ILE A 218 -1.74 -15.36 10.76
N GLU A 219 -2.81 -14.57 10.70
CA GLU A 219 -2.80 -13.15 11.00
C GLU A 219 -3.20 -12.96 12.46
N LEU A 220 -2.30 -12.45 13.26
CA LEU A 220 -2.60 -12.01 14.60
C LEU A 220 -2.56 -10.49 14.64
N SER A 221 -3.63 -9.85 15.05
CA SER A 221 -3.66 -8.42 15.21
C SER A 221 -4.36 -8.02 16.50
N GLY A 222 -4.07 -6.81 16.97
CA GLY A 222 -4.68 -6.30 18.18
C GLY A 222 -4.25 -4.87 18.47
N GLY A 223 -4.78 -4.31 19.54
CA GLY A 223 -4.41 -2.98 19.95
C GLY A 223 -5.06 -2.57 21.25
N TRP A 224 -4.57 -1.49 21.81
CA TRP A 224 -5.10 -0.86 23.01
C TRP A 224 -5.54 0.57 22.68
N GLY A 225 -6.80 0.87 22.99
CA GLY A 225 -7.37 2.21 22.81
C GLY A 225 -8.63 2.36 23.65
N GLY A 226 -8.93 3.57 24.11
CA GLY A 226 -10.10 3.84 24.95
C GLY A 226 -10.17 2.99 26.23
N GLY A 227 -9.00 2.61 26.80
CA GLY A 227 -8.94 1.76 27.98
C GLY A 227 -9.25 0.27 27.72
N ARG A 228 -9.26 -0.17 26.48
CA ARG A 228 -9.68 -1.54 26.07
C ARG A 228 -8.64 -2.19 25.17
N PHE A 229 -8.50 -3.49 25.30
CA PHE A 229 -7.73 -4.32 24.36
C PHE A 229 -8.70 -5.04 23.40
N VAL A 230 -8.33 -5.07 22.15
CA VAL A 230 -9.04 -5.83 21.12
C VAL A 230 -8.05 -6.71 20.38
N GLY A 231 -8.38 -7.99 20.22
CA GLY A 231 -7.58 -8.95 19.47
C GLY A 231 -8.34 -9.53 18.29
N SER A 232 -7.64 -9.86 17.23
CA SER A 232 -8.18 -10.64 16.11
C SER A 232 -7.21 -11.75 15.70
N LEU A 233 -7.78 -12.87 15.28
CA LEU A 233 -7.09 -14.00 14.68
C LEU A 233 -7.67 -14.22 13.29
N GLY A 234 -6.80 -14.28 12.29
CA GLY A 234 -7.15 -14.57 10.91
C GLY A 234 -6.37 -15.77 10.40
N LEU A 235 -7.03 -16.56 9.55
CA LEU A 235 -6.42 -17.59 8.71
C LEU A 235 -6.60 -17.15 7.25
N SER A 236 -5.52 -17.03 6.52
CA SER A 236 -5.54 -16.60 5.12
C SER A 236 -4.81 -17.61 4.24
N PHE A 237 -5.51 -18.14 3.26
CA PHE A 237 -5.01 -19.09 2.27
C PHE A 237 -4.97 -18.39 0.92
N THR A 238 -3.77 -18.07 0.43
CA THR A 238 -3.61 -17.20 -0.74
C THR A 238 -3.50 -17.93 -2.07
N ASN A 239 -3.32 -19.25 -2.05
CA ASN A 239 -3.28 -20.08 -3.24
C ASN A 239 -4.33 -21.20 -3.22
N PHE A 240 -5.51 -20.88 -2.68
CA PHE A 240 -6.60 -21.85 -2.56
C PHE A 240 -7.10 -22.32 -3.92
N SER A 241 -7.62 -23.56 -3.98
CA SER A 241 -8.27 -24.14 -5.15
C SER A 241 -9.66 -24.68 -4.81
N MET A 242 -10.68 -23.98 -5.29
CA MET A 242 -12.06 -24.46 -5.18
C MET A 242 -12.30 -25.69 -6.07
N ARG A 243 -11.59 -25.82 -7.18
CA ARG A 243 -11.69 -26.97 -8.10
C ARG A 243 -11.34 -28.27 -7.41
N ASN A 244 -10.26 -28.25 -6.62
CA ASN A 244 -9.72 -29.41 -5.93
C ASN A 244 -10.39 -29.64 -4.55
N PHE A 245 -11.41 -28.83 -4.22
CA PHE A 245 -12.06 -28.89 -2.90
C PHE A 245 -12.68 -30.25 -2.57
N PHE A 246 -13.18 -30.96 -3.56
CA PHE A 246 -13.78 -32.29 -3.38
C PHE A 246 -12.78 -33.44 -3.55
N GLU A 247 -11.51 -33.15 -3.84
CA GLU A 247 -10.43 -34.14 -3.98
C GLU A 247 -9.66 -34.25 -2.66
N LYS A 248 -9.90 -35.32 -1.90
CA LYS A 248 -9.27 -35.50 -0.57
C LYS A 248 -7.75 -35.53 -0.59
N GLU A 249 -7.15 -35.98 -1.67
CA GLU A 249 -5.70 -36.06 -1.85
C GLU A 249 -5.04 -34.68 -1.97
N SER A 250 -5.81 -33.65 -2.35
CA SER A 250 -5.36 -32.27 -2.50
C SER A 250 -5.32 -31.49 -1.18
N TRP A 251 -5.82 -32.06 -0.08
CA TRP A 251 -5.91 -31.39 1.23
C TRP A 251 -4.60 -31.46 2.00
N SER A 252 -3.90 -30.27 2.14
CA SER A 252 -2.67 -30.17 2.96
C SER A 252 -2.35 -28.72 3.39
N PRO A 253 -3.02 -28.11 4.39
CA PRO A 253 -4.29 -28.44 5.07
C PRO A 253 -5.53 -28.19 4.21
N LEU A 254 -5.48 -27.27 3.24
CA LEU A 254 -6.53 -26.99 2.26
C LEU A 254 -6.02 -27.20 0.83
N PRO A 255 -6.91 -27.48 -0.13
CA PRO A 255 -6.53 -27.64 -1.53
C PRO A 255 -5.96 -26.34 -2.09
N THR A 256 -4.82 -26.45 -2.79
CA THR A 256 -4.07 -25.31 -3.32
C THR A 256 -3.86 -25.45 -4.83
N GLY A 257 -3.47 -24.36 -5.48
CA GLY A 257 -2.97 -24.35 -6.85
C GLY A 257 -3.63 -23.40 -7.83
N ASP A 258 -4.83 -22.87 -7.55
CA ASP A 258 -5.56 -22.00 -8.49
C ASP A 258 -5.38 -20.50 -8.20
N GLY A 259 -4.62 -20.13 -7.17
CA GLY A 259 -4.35 -18.73 -6.83
C GLY A 259 -5.56 -17.98 -6.30
N GLN A 260 -6.60 -18.70 -5.84
CA GLN A 260 -7.75 -18.12 -5.17
C GLN A 260 -7.38 -17.76 -3.73
N ARG A 261 -8.11 -16.84 -3.14
CA ARG A 261 -7.92 -16.45 -1.74
C ARG A 261 -9.13 -16.85 -0.91
N LEU A 262 -8.87 -17.54 0.19
CA LEU A 262 -9.87 -17.86 1.20
C LEU A 262 -9.37 -17.33 2.53
N SER A 263 -10.15 -16.53 3.24
CA SER A 263 -9.79 -16.04 4.56
C SER A 263 -10.94 -16.20 5.55
N LEU A 264 -10.59 -16.59 6.76
CA LEU A 264 -11.46 -16.66 7.91
C LEU A 264 -10.86 -15.78 9.00
N ARG A 265 -11.62 -14.81 9.52
CA ARG A 265 -11.16 -13.92 10.58
C ARG A 265 -12.16 -13.85 11.71
N GLY A 266 -11.67 -14.06 12.91
CA GLY A 266 -12.40 -13.84 14.16
C GLY A 266 -11.77 -12.69 14.94
N SER A 267 -12.60 -11.81 15.51
CA SER A 267 -12.15 -10.74 16.41
C SER A 267 -13.02 -10.75 17.65
N ALA A 268 -12.44 -10.54 18.81
CA ALA A 268 -13.20 -10.54 20.05
C ALA A 268 -12.60 -9.61 21.11
N ASN A 269 -13.49 -8.98 21.85
CA ASN A 269 -13.26 -8.44 23.18
C ASN A 269 -14.57 -8.59 24.02
N ILE A 270 -14.56 -8.05 25.22
CA ILE A 270 -15.73 -8.17 26.12
C ILE A 270 -17.00 -7.46 25.60
N PHE A 271 -16.85 -6.47 24.69
CA PHE A 271 -17.93 -5.66 24.12
C PHE A 271 -18.14 -5.89 22.63
N PHE A 272 -17.27 -6.66 21.99
CA PHE A 272 -17.32 -6.84 20.56
C PHE A 272 -16.86 -8.24 20.14
N GLN A 273 -17.61 -8.86 19.24
CA GLN A 273 -17.26 -10.12 18.62
C GLN A 273 -17.58 -10.03 17.13
N SER A 274 -16.70 -10.55 16.28
CA SER A 274 -17.01 -10.71 14.86
C SER A 274 -16.39 -11.96 14.28
N LEU A 275 -17.04 -12.50 13.28
CA LEU A 275 -16.56 -13.60 12.45
C LEU A 275 -16.80 -13.22 11.00
N SER A 276 -15.80 -13.36 10.16
CA SER A 276 -15.92 -13.09 8.72
C SER A 276 -15.26 -14.18 7.89
N LEU A 277 -15.91 -14.52 6.79
CA LEU A 277 -15.43 -15.42 5.75
C LEU A 277 -15.36 -14.62 4.45
N SER A 278 -14.22 -14.68 3.77
CA SER A 278 -14.03 -14.03 2.47
C SER A 278 -13.41 -15.01 1.48
N PHE A 279 -13.99 -15.08 0.30
CA PHE A 279 -13.45 -15.82 -0.84
C PHE A 279 -13.24 -14.88 -2.01
N THR A 280 -12.09 -14.98 -2.71
CA THR A 280 -11.80 -14.18 -3.90
C THR A 280 -11.17 -15.03 -4.98
N GLU A 281 -11.79 -15.04 -6.16
CA GLU A 281 -11.21 -15.50 -7.43
C GLU A 281 -10.63 -14.29 -8.18
N PRO A 282 -9.31 -14.14 -8.31
CA PRO A 282 -8.72 -12.95 -8.92
C PRO A 282 -8.87 -12.88 -10.45
N TRP A 283 -9.16 -14.02 -11.11
CA TRP A 283 -9.30 -14.12 -12.56
C TRP A 283 -10.55 -14.89 -12.97
N LEU A 284 -11.71 -14.33 -12.71
CA LEU A 284 -12.98 -14.95 -13.08
C LEU A 284 -13.03 -15.29 -14.57
N GLY A 285 -13.19 -16.59 -14.87
CA GLY A 285 -13.14 -17.12 -16.22
C GLY A 285 -11.75 -17.21 -16.85
N GLY A 286 -10.67 -16.91 -16.13
CA GLY A 286 -9.27 -17.17 -16.50
C GLY A 286 -8.68 -16.33 -17.64
N LYS A 287 -9.45 -15.46 -18.30
CA LYS A 287 -9.03 -14.72 -19.51
C LYS A 287 -8.69 -13.25 -19.28
N LYS A 288 -9.30 -12.64 -18.28
CA LYS A 288 -9.13 -11.22 -17.95
C LYS A 288 -8.90 -11.07 -16.44
N PRO A 289 -8.16 -10.05 -16.00
CA PRO A 289 -7.96 -9.77 -14.58
C PRO A 289 -9.23 -9.16 -13.97
N THR A 290 -10.30 -9.94 -13.97
CA THR A 290 -11.58 -9.60 -13.34
C THR A 290 -11.70 -10.45 -12.09
N SER A 291 -11.63 -9.82 -10.93
CA SER A 291 -11.79 -10.50 -9.64
C SER A 291 -13.28 -10.67 -9.31
N PHE A 292 -13.60 -11.80 -8.71
CA PHE A 292 -14.90 -12.05 -8.11
C PHE A 292 -14.71 -12.33 -6.63
N SER A 293 -15.50 -11.69 -5.78
CA SER A 293 -15.42 -11.84 -4.33
C SER A 293 -16.79 -12.17 -3.73
N VAL A 294 -16.77 -13.00 -2.69
CA VAL A 294 -17.92 -13.30 -1.86
C VAL A 294 -17.49 -13.14 -0.41
N ASN A 295 -18.23 -12.34 0.34
CA ASN A 295 -17.97 -12.13 1.76
C ASN A 295 -19.25 -12.44 2.56
N ALA A 296 -19.07 -13.03 3.74
CA ALA A 296 -20.11 -13.19 4.72
C ALA A 296 -19.53 -12.88 6.10
N TYR A 297 -20.28 -12.19 6.92
CA TYR A 297 -19.82 -11.85 8.25
C TYR A 297 -20.98 -11.71 9.24
N TYR A 298 -20.63 -11.91 10.49
CA TYR A 298 -21.46 -11.63 11.65
C TYR A 298 -20.67 -10.77 12.63
N SER A 299 -21.30 -9.75 13.19
CA SER A 299 -20.73 -8.96 14.27
C SER A 299 -21.76 -8.69 15.38
N LEU A 300 -21.28 -8.72 16.61
CA LEU A 300 -22.05 -8.41 17.81
C LEU A 300 -21.31 -7.32 18.58
N GLN A 301 -22.01 -6.23 18.88
CA GLN A 301 -21.55 -5.18 19.77
C GLN A 301 -22.41 -5.16 21.03
N LYS A 302 -21.78 -5.03 22.20
CA LYS A 302 -22.42 -4.93 23.49
C LYS A 302 -22.06 -3.60 24.15
N LEU A 303 -23.00 -2.96 24.79
CA LEU A 303 -22.74 -1.81 25.67
C LEU A 303 -22.61 -2.22 27.14
N THR A 304 -23.15 -3.38 27.49
CA THR A 304 -23.12 -3.96 28.84
C THR A 304 -22.51 -5.36 28.78
N GLN A 305 -22.04 -5.86 29.92
CA GLN A 305 -21.55 -7.25 30.05
C GLN A 305 -22.66 -8.25 30.29
N ALA A 306 -23.94 -7.80 30.30
CA ALA A 306 -25.09 -8.67 30.48
C ALA A 306 -25.18 -9.73 29.37
N ASP A 307 -25.64 -10.89 29.71
CA ASP A 307 -25.82 -12.00 28.76
C ASP A 307 -26.99 -11.72 27.80
N ARG A 308 -26.95 -12.39 26.65
CA ARG A 308 -27.98 -12.25 25.61
C ARG A 308 -29.31 -12.81 26.18
N GLY A 309 -30.35 -11.97 26.18
CA GLY A 309 -31.66 -12.30 26.77
C GLY A 309 -31.87 -11.74 28.17
N ASP A 310 -30.88 -11.20 28.83
CA ASP A 310 -31.02 -10.41 30.04
C ASP A 310 -31.75 -9.10 29.72
N PRO A 311 -32.69 -8.61 30.55
CA PRO A 311 -33.33 -7.28 30.38
C PRO A 311 -32.35 -6.13 30.29
N ASP A 312 -31.19 -6.24 30.94
CA ASP A 312 -30.12 -5.25 30.91
C ASP A 312 -29.16 -5.39 29.70
N SER A 313 -29.39 -6.37 28.84
CA SER A 313 -28.58 -6.58 27.64
C SER A 313 -28.80 -5.46 26.63
N ARG A 314 -27.68 -4.87 26.17
CA ARG A 314 -27.70 -3.80 25.18
C ARG A 314 -26.79 -4.21 24.01
N THR A 315 -27.42 -4.65 22.92
CA THR A 315 -26.71 -5.27 21.80
C THR A 315 -27.08 -4.67 20.45
N PHE A 316 -26.10 -4.67 19.57
CA PHE A 316 -26.25 -4.40 18.14
C PHE A 316 -25.61 -5.56 17.37
N ASP A 317 -26.44 -6.35 16.72
CA ASP A 317 -26.05 -7.48 15.89
C ASP A 317 -26.12 -7.11 14.41
N VAL A 318 -25.15 -7.55 13.64
CA VAL A 318 -25.15 -7.40 12.19
C VAL A 318 -24.79 -8.71 11.53
N LEU A 319 -25.67 -9.19 10.66
CA LEU A 319 -25.40 -10.29 9.73
C LEU A 319 -25.30 -9.71 8.33
N GLY A 320 -24.17 -9.90 7.67
CA GLY A 320 -23.91 -9.34 6.35
C GLY A 320 -23.41 -10.36 5.35
N ALA A 321 -23.76 -10.16 4.09
CA ALA A 321 -23.20 -10.87 2.95
C ALA A 321 -23.02 -9.92 1.77
N SER A 322 -21.96 -10.12 0.97
CA SER A 322 -21.74 -9.34 -0.24
C SER A 322 -21.12 -10.16 -1.36
N ILE A 323 -21.40 -9.73 -2.58
CA ILE A 323 -20.75 -10.21 -3.79
C ILE A 323 -20.17 -9.03 -4.55
N GLY A 324 -18.96 -9.21 -5.08
CA GLY A 324 -18.26 -8.11 -5.76
C GLY A 324 -17.54 -8.57 -7.01
N LEU A 325 -17.39 -7.62 -7.94
CA LEU A 325 -16.63 -7.77 -9.18
C LEU A 325 -15.64 -6.61 -9.30
N GLY A 326 -14.37 -6.94 -9.53
CA GLY A 326 -13.31 -5.96 -9.71
C GLY A 326 -12.61 -6.14 -11.04
N THR A 327 -12.17 -5.06 -11.66
CA THR A 327 -11.38 -5.11 -12.89
C THR A 327 -10.31 -4.04 -12.90
N ARG A 328 -9.14 -4.38 -13.47
CA ARG A 328 -8.07 -3.40 -13.72
C ARG A 328 -8.39 -2.64 -15.00
N LEU A 329 -8.34 -1.31 -14.93
CA LEU A 329 -8.54 -0.44 -16.07
C LEU A 329 -7.21 -0.25 -16.82
N LYS A 330 -7.29 0.05 -18.12
CA LYS A 330 -6.13 0.38 -18.95
C LYS A 330 -5.94 1.88 -19.18
N VAL A 331 -6.99 2.64 -18.92
CA VAL A 331 -7.07 4.09 -19.13
C VAL A 331 -7.59 4.73 -17.86
N PRO A 332 -6.98 5.81 -17.35
CA PRO A 332 -5.86 6.60 -17.93
C PRO A 332 -4.50 5.91 -17.80
N ASP A 333 -4.31 5.04 -16.83
CA ASP A 333 -3.15 4.16 -16.64
C ASP A 333 -3.59 2.81 -16.05
N ASP A 334 -2.72 1.83 -16.02
CA ASP A 334 -3.05 0.48 -15.57
C ASP A 334 -2.88 0.26 -14.05
N PHE A 335 -2.71 1.33 -13.28
CA PHE A 335 -2.80 1.33 -11.82
C PHE A 335 -4.23 1.50 -11.32
N PHE A 336 -5.18 1.88 -12.20
CA PHE A 336 -6.58 2.02 -11.83
C PHE A 336 -7.30 0.68 -11.75
N THR A 337 -8.13 0.54 -10.72
CA THR A 337 -9.05 -0.58 -10.54
C THR A 337 -10.46 -0.05 -10.31
N LEU A 338 -11.45 -0.69 -10.91
CA LEU A 338 -12.86 -0.43 -10.67
C LEU A 338 -13.45 -1.68 -10.00
N TYR A 339 -14.13 -1.48 -8.87
CA TYR A 339 -14.78 -2.53 -8.11
C TYR A 339 -16.24 -2.17 -7.86
N GLY A 340 -17.14 -3.11 -8.15
CA GLY A 340 -18.56 -3.01 -7.84
C GLY A 340 -18.96 -4.11 -6.86
N GLU A 341 -19.75 -3.79 -5.84
CA GLU A 341 -20.21 -4.71 -4.81
C GLU A 341 -21.70 -4.53 -4.54
N LEU A 342 -22.43 -5.63 -4.48
CA LEU A 342 -23.79 -5.70 -3.96
C LEU A 342 -23.72 -6.34 -2.58
N GLY A 343 -24.16 -5.61 -1.56
CA GLY A 343 -24.15 -6.02 -0.17
C GLY A 343 -25.55 -6.03 0.43
N TYR A 344 -25.80 -7.00 1.30
CA TYR A 344 -26.97 -7.05 2.14
C TYR A 344 -26.54 -7.21 3.59
N GLU A 345 -27.09 -6.36 4.47
CA GLU A 345 -26.85 -6.37 5.91
C GLU A 345 -28.18 -6.36 6.65
N TYR A 346 -28.31 -7.24 7.61
CA TYR A 346 -29.45 -7.31 8.53
C TYR A 346 -29.00 -6.86 9.90
N TYR A 347 -29.59 -5.78 10.39
CA TYR A 347 -29.31 -5.17 11.68
C TYR A 347 -30.34 -5.59 12.70
N THR A 348 -29.93 -5.94 13.93
CA THR A 348 -30.84 -6.18 15.06
C THR A 348 -30.33 -5.42 16.28
N LEU A 349 -31.15 -4.60 16.87
CA LEU A 349 -30.85 -3.79 18.03
C LEU A 349 -31.72 -4.18 19.21
N ASN A 350 -31.12 -4.27 20.40
CA ASN A 350 -31.78 -4.50 21.64
C ASN A 350 -31.25 -3.51 22.68
N ASN A 351 -32.11 -2.54 23.07
CA ASN A 351 -31.78 -1.45 24.01
C ASN A 351 -30.46 -0.74 23.71
N TYR A 352 -30.06 -0.60 22.42
CA TYR A 352 -28.80 -0.07 21.98
C TYR A 352 -28.90 1.43 21.69
N ASN A 353 -28.71 2.25 22.71
CA ASN A 353 -28.96 3.70 22.71
C ASN A 353 -27.82 4.58 22.16
N LEU A 354 -26.99 4.05 21.25
CA LEU A 354 -25.93 4.82 20.58
C LEU A 354 -26.25 5.12 19.11
N LEU A 355 -27.40 4.71 18.60
CA LEU A 355 -27.87 5.11 17.27
C LEU A 355 -29.00 6.10 17.44
N ASP A 356 -28.86 7.27 16.88
CA ASP A 356 -29.74 8.44 17.00
C ASP A 356 -31.23 8.07 16.91
N GLY A 357 -31.82 7.77 18.08
CA GLY A 357 -33.24 7.40 18.23
C GLY A 357 -33.65 6.01 17.71
N PHE A 358 -32.71 5.14 17.31
CA PHE A 358 -33.01 3.75 16.89
C PHE A 358 -32.43 2.74 17.90
N ASP A 359 -33.14 2.55 19.01
CA ASP A 359 -32.63 1.76 20.15
C ASP A 359 -33.00 0.29 20.09
N ASN A 360 -34.16 -0.02 19.50
CA ASN A 360 -34.73 -1.37 19.43
C ASN A 360 -35.27 -1.65 18.03
N GLY A 361 -35.22 -2.91 17.64
CA GLY A 361 -35.83 -3.40 16.42
C GLY A 361 -34.83 -3.97 15.42
N PHE A 362 -35.18 -3.97 14.15
CA PHE A 362 -34.34 -4.47 13.06
C PHE A 362 -34.38 -3.52 11.86
N ALA A 363 -33.35 -3.62 11.02
CA ALA A 363 -33.30 -2.88 9.77
C ALA A 363 -32.59 -3.70 8.67
N ASN A 364 -33.03 -3.49 7.43
CA ASN A 364 -32.49 -4.13 6.25
C ASN A 364 -31.71 -3.10 5.44
N ASN A 365 -30.48 -3.41 5.06
CA ASN A 365 -29.61 -2.56 4.26
C ASN A 365 -29.18 -3.32 3.00
N LEU A 366 -29.82 -3.05 1.87
CA LEU A 366 -29.41 -3.53 0.57
C LEU A 366 -28.68 -2.40 -0.17
N SER A 367 -27.37 -2.52 -0.29
CA SER A 367 -26.52 -1.47 -0.83
C SER A 367 -25.73 -1.91 -2.06
N PHE A 368 -25.50 -0.96 -2.96
CA PHE A 368 -24.59 -1.10 -4.08
C PHE A 368 -23.42 -0.13 -3.89
N THR A 369 -22.20 -0.66 -3.95
CA THR A 369 -20.97 0.11 -3.80
C THR A 369 -20.17 0.09 -5.09
N VAL A 370 -19.74 1.26 -5.55
CA VAL A 370 -18.75 1.39 -6.64
C VAL A 370 -17.51 2.06 -6.08
N THR A 371 -16.37 1.43 -6.27
CA THR A 371 -15.08 1.96 -5.82
C THR A 371 -14.12 2.05 -6.99
N LEU A 372 -13.63 3.26 -7.24
CA LEU A 372 -12.52 3.54 -8.16
C LEU A 372 -11.27 3.78 -7.34
N SER A 373 -10.26 2.93 -7.53
CA SER A 373 -8.99 3.05 -6.82
C SER A 373 -7.83 3.17 -7.80
N ARG A 374 -6.78 3.90 -7.40
CA ARG A 374 -5.49 3.94 -8.09
C ARG A 374 -4.39 3.73 -7.07
N ASN A 375 -3.48 2.81 -7.34
CA ASN A 375 -2.34 2.57 -6.46
C ASN A 375 -1.06 2.44 -7.29
N SER A 376 -0.19 3.46 -7.19
CA SER A 376 1.12 3.51 -7.85
C SER A 376 2.29 3.53 -6.84
N VAL A 377 2.04 3.11 -5.61
CA VAL A 377 3.02 3.09 -4.53
C VAL A 377 4.13 2.08 -4.83
N ASP A 378 5.37 2.46 -4.59
CA ASP A 378 6.56 1.66 -4.91
C ASP A 378 6.76 0.47 -3.96
N GLN A 379 6.37 0.58 -2.70
CA GLN A 379 6.53 -0.46 -1.68
C GLN A 379 5.37 -0.43 -0.66
N PRO A 380 4.91 -1.60 -0.19
CA PRO A 380 3.74 -1.67 0.71
C PRO A 380 4.04 -1.24 2.16
N ILE A 381 5.26 -1.50 2.69
CA ILE A 381 5.57 -1.31 4.12
C ILE A 381 6.14 0.09 4.39
N TYR A 382 7.12 0.49 3.61
CA TYR A 382 7.76 1.80 3.68
C TYR A 382 7.73 2.49 2.32
N PRO A 383 6.59 3.01 1.89
CA PRO A 383 6.48 3.72 0.62
C PRO A 383 7.40 4.94 0.57
N ARG A 384 8.17 5.07 -0.51
CA ARG A 384 9.07 6.21 -0.75
C ARG A 384 8.54 7.13 -1.83
N SER A 385 7.72 6.60 -2.73
CA SER A 385 7.13 7.37 -3.83
C SER A 385 5.83 6.74 -4.30
N GLY A 386 5.05 7.54 -5.03
CA GLY A 386 3.77 7.12 -5.58
C GLY A 386 2.58 7.68 -4.83
N SER A 387 1.41 7.23 -5.24
CA SER A 387 0.15 7.71 -4.67
C SER A 387 -0.90 6.60 -4.62
N GLU A 388 -1.78 6.71 -3.63
CA GLU A 388 -3.02 5.95 -3.54
C GLU A 388 -4.19 6.92 -3.62
N LEU A 389 -5.19 6.60 -4.43
CA LEU A 389 -6.42 7.36 -4.56
C LEU A 389 -7.59 6.38 -4.50
N THR A 390 -8.62 6.68 -3.73
CA THR A 390 -9.83 5.88 -3.63
C THR A 390 -11.04 6.80 -3.60
N LEU A 391 -11.96 6.57 -4.52
CA LEU A 391 -13.30 7.16 -4.54
C LEU A 391 -14.31 6.03 -4.42
N SER A 392 -15.14 6.05 -3.38
CA SER A 392 -16.16 5.05 -3.13
C SER A 392 -17.53 5.72 -3.02
N VAL A 393 -18.49 5.18 -3.72
CA VAL A 393 -19.90 5.58 -3.65
C VAL A 393 -20.69 4.34 -3.24
N LYS A 394 -21.29 4.35 -2.04
CA LYS A 394 -22.18 3.31 -1.52
C LYS A 394 -23.60 3.89 -1.47
N THR A 395 -24.52 3.25 -2.13
CA THR A 395 -25.91 3.73 -2.21
C THR A 395 -26.89 2.59 -2.02
N THR A 396 -28.03 2.88 -1.41
CA THR A 396 -29.19 2.00 -1.37
C THR A 396 -30.21 2.40 -2.45
N ALA A 397 -31.27 1.62 -2.63
CA ALA A 397 -32.41 2.09 -3.40
C ALA A 397 -33.08 3.27 -2.67
N PRO A 398 -33.58 4.27 -3.38
CA PRO A 398 -34.28 5.42 -2.80
C PRO A 398 -35.74 5.04 -2.50
N TYR A 399 -35.95 4.23 -1.47
CA TYR A 399 -37.28 3.67 -1.14
C TYR A 399 -38.31 4.75 -0.91
N SER A 400 -37.93 5.89 -0.30
CA SER A 400 -38.81 7.04 -0.05
C SER A 400 -39.36 7.71 -1.32
N LEU A 401 -38.74 7.50 -2.48
CA LEU A 401 -39.27 8.02 -3.75
C LEU A 401 -40.39 7.15 -4.33
N PHE A 402 -40.57 5.93 -3.82
CA PHE A 402 -41.48 4.93 -4.36
C PHE A 402 -42.62 4.54 -3.39
N ASP A 403 -42.53 4.92 -2.11
CA ASP A 403 -43.53 4.57 -1.10
C ASP A 403 -44.78 5.50 -1.09
N GLY A 404 -44.72 6.61 -1.85
CA GLY A 404 -45.81 7.55 -1.99
C GLY A 404 -46.13 8.35 -0.74
N ARG A 405 -45.18 8.47 0.20
CA ARG A 405 -45.29 9.25 1.44
C ARG A 405 -44.53 10.55 1.34
N ASP A 406 -45.19 11.63 1.73
CA ASP A 406 -44.58 12.97 1.82
C ASP A 406 -44.19 13.33 3.26
N ASP A 407 -44.70 12.60 4.28
CA ASP A 407 -44.44 12.84 5.71
C ASP A 407 -44.13 11.54 6.44
N TYR A 408 -43.10 11.57 7.27
CA TYR A 408 -42.61 10.45 8.09
C TYR A 408 -42.65 10.78 9.59
N SER A 409 -43.23 11.90 10.01
CA SER A 409 -43.24 12.37 11.40
C SER A 409 -44.04 11.42 12.32
N ASP A 410 -45.07 10.78 11.82
CA ASP A 410 -45.93 9.88 12.56
C ASP A 410 -45.38 8.45 12.69
N LEU A 411 -44.30 8.12 12.01
CA LEU A 411 -43.70 6.80 12.02
C LEU A 411 -42.74 6.62 13.18
N SER A 412 -42.72 5.44 13.77
CA SER A 412 -41.65 5.03 14.66
C SER A 412 -40.31 4.96 13.87
N ASN A 413 -39.18 5.11 14.54
CA ASN A 413 -37.88 4.96 13.88
C ASN A 413 -37.69 3.53 13.32
N GLN A 414 -38.32 2.51 13.92
CA GLN A 414 -38.35 1.15 13.37
C GLN A 414 -39.02 1.13 12.00
N ASP A 415 -40.22 1.70 11.86
CA ASP A 415 -40.97 1.70 10.60
C ASP A 415 -40.28 2.63 9.55
N LYS A 416 -39.73 3.72 10.01
CA LYS A 416 -39.03 4.71 9.18
C LYS A 416 -37.76 4.14 8.52
N PHE A 417 -37.00 3.31 9.25
CA PHE A 417 -35.70 2.76 8.82
C PHE A 417 -35.69 1.25 8.68
N GLU A 418 -36.84 0.59 8.59
CA GLU A 418 -36.94 -0.86 8.31
C GLU A 418 -36.10 -1.23 7.04
N TRP A 419 -36.18 -0.40 6.02
CA TRP A 419 -35.26 -0.40 4.89
C TRP A 419 -34.40 0.87 4.94
N VAL A 420 -33.12 0.64 5.21
CA VAL A 420 -32.13 1.73 5.33
C VAL A 420 -31.93 2.40 3.98
N GLU A 421 -31.95 3.73 3.97
CA GLU A 421 -31.85 4.53 2.77
C GLU A 421 -30.77 5.60 2.94
N TYR A 422 -29.77 5.61 2.03
CA TYR A 422 -28.70 6.62 2.02
C TYR A 422 -27.90 6.59 0.72
N ASN A 423 -27.13 7.65 0.55
CA ASN A 423 -26.03 7.74 -0.40
C ASN A 423 -24.78 8.21 0.36
N LYS A 424 -23.73 7.40 0.35
CA LYS A 424 -22.47 7.65 1.04
C LYS A 424 -21.33 7.77 0.06
N ILE A 425 -20.66 8.90 0.06
CA ILE A 425 -19.51 9.19 -0.81
C ILE A 425 -18.28 9.31 0.06
N LYS A 426 -17.20 8.60 -0.28
CA LYS A 426 -15.90 8.74 0.37
C LYS A 426 -14.82 8.96 -0.67
N PHE A 427 -13.94 9.89 -0.36
CA PHE A 427 -12.75 10.18 -1.14
C PHE A 427 -11.53 10.17 -0.24
N VAL A 428 -10.51 9.42 -0.61
CA VAL A 428 -9.22 9.38 0.09
C VAL A 428 -8.10 9.48 -0.92
N SER A 429 -7.14 10.33 -0.64
CA SER A 429 -5.94 10.44 -1.45
C SER A 429 -4.70 10.52 -0.57
N LYS A 430 -3.68 9.73 -0.89
CA LYS A 430 -2.42 9.62 -0.17
C LYS A 430 -1.27 9.79 -1.16
N TRP A 431 -0.25 10.55 -0.76
CA TRP A 431 0.97 10.79 -1.54
C TRP A 431 2.20 10.51 -0.70
N TYR A 432 3.22 9.97 -1.35
CA TYR A 432 4.52 9.69 -0.78
C TYR A 432 5.59 10.39 -1.62
N THR A 433 6.29 11.35 -1.00
CA THR A 433 7.27 12.19 -1.68
C THR A 433 8.62 12.10 -0.97
N PRO A 434 9.68 11.61 -1.62
CA PRO A 434 11.00 11.59 -1.03
C PRO A 434 11.56 13.02 -0.94
N LEU A 435 12.01 13.42 0.24
CA LEU A 435 12.59 14.74 0.50
C LEU A 435 14.13 14.76 0.47
N SER A 436 14.76 13.58 0.59
CA SER A 436 16.22 13.43 0.55
C SER A 436 16.70 12.74 -0.72
N LYS A 437 17.95 13.03 -1.15
CA LYS A 437 18.56 12.41 -2.34
C LYS A 437 18.67 10.89 -2.22
N ASP A 438 18.92 10.37 -1.02
CA ASP A 438 18.98 8.93 -0.71
C ASP A 438 17.59 8.30 -0.54
N ARG A 439 16.50 9.09 -0.74
CA ARG A 439 15.10 8.70 -0.62
C ARG A 439 14.75 8.04 0.73
N LYS A 440 15.51 8.38 1.78
CA LYS A 440 15.23 7.89 3.13
C LYS A 440 14.19 8.74 3.83
N LEU A 441 14.33 10.07 3.78
CA LEU A 441 13.34 10.96 4.37
C LEU A 441 12.14 11.09 3.43
N VAL A 442 10.95 10.70 3.89
CA VAL A 442 9.73 10.69 3.08
C VAL A 442 8.65 11.54 3.75
N LEU A 443 8.05 12.41 2.95
CA LEU A 443 6.82 13.10 3.31
C LEU A 443 5.62 12.26 2.84
N HIS A 444 4.78 11.83 3.78
CA HIS A 444 3.48 11.24 3.50
C HIS A 444 2.40 12.27 3.80
N SER A 445 1.57 12.58 2.83
CA SER A 445 0.40 13.43 2.98
C SER A 445 -0.87 12.68 2.59
N SER A 446 -1.97 12.94 3.31
CA SER A 446 -3.26 12.31 3.04
C SER A 446 -4.39 13.29 3.26
N ILE A 447 -5.40 13.19 2.40
CA ILE A 447 -6.65 13.94 2.51
C ILE A 447 -7.80 12.95 2.39
N GLY A 448 -8.79 13.08 3.26
CA GLY A 448 -10.00 12.26 3.24
C GLY A 448 -11.26 13.08 3.46
N PHE A 449 -12.32 12.73 2.72
CA PHE A 449 -13.66 13.30 2.84
C PHE A 449 -14.70 12.19 2.87
N GLY A 450 -15.70 12.33 3.72
CA GLY A 450 -16.84 11.44 3.78
C GLY A 450 -18.14 12.21 3.88
N PHE A 451 -19.14 11.80 3.10
CA PHE A 451 -20.45 12.43 3.02
C PHE A 451 -21.52 11.37 3.05
N LEU A 452 -22.44 11.46 3.99
CA LEU A 452 -23.62 10.60 4.12
C LEU A 452 -24.87 11.45 3.88
N ASN A 453 -25.66 11.08 2.87
CA ASN A 453 -26.85 11.81 2.45
C ASN A 453 -28.09 10.95 2.56
N SER A 454 -29.24 11.59 2.75
CA SER A 454 -30.56 11.02 2.55
C SER A 454 -31.12 11.40 1.17
N PHE A 455 -31.96 10.56 0.58
CA PHE A 455 -32.73 10.90 -0.62
C PHE A 455 -33.98 11.75 -0.28
N SER A 456 -34.52 11.59 0.93
CA SER A 456 -35.67 12.39 1.42
C SER A 456 -35.23 13.22 2.63
N LYS A 457 -35.54 14.51 2.61
CA LYS A 457 -35.31 15.41 3.74
C LYS A 457 -36.23 15.06 4.91
N GLU A 458 -37.44 14.66 4.63
CA GLU A 458 -38.47 14.32 5.63
C GLU A 458 -38.16 13.01 6.34
N LYS A 459 -37.59 12.04 5.63
CA LYS A 459 -37.07 10.81 6.23
C LYS A 459 -35.79 11.05 7.05
N GLY A 460 -34.97 12.00 6.61
CA GLY A 460 -33.72 12.38 7.26
C GLY A 460 -32.57 11.43 7.00
N VAL A 461 -31.39 11.77 7.56
CA VAL A 461 -30.18 10.95 7.40
C VAL A 461 -30.27 9.69 8.25
N SER A 462 -29.92 8.55 7.67
CA SER A 462 -29.91 7.25 8.33
C SER A 462 -29.14 7.29 9.66
N PRO A 463 -29.62 6.65 10.73
CA PRO A 463 -28.85 6.43 11.95
C PRO A 463 -27.68 5.44 11.75
N PHE A 464 -27.73 4.65 10.67
CA PHE A 464 -26.67 3.72 10.30
C PHE A 464 -25.68 4.38 9.34
N GLU A 465 -24.47 3.82 9.24
CA GLU A 465 -23.39 4.24 8.33
C GLU A 465 -22.75 5.61 8.65
N ARG A 466 -23.05 6.19 9.81
CA ARG A 466 -22.48 7.45 10.28
C ARG A 466 -21.01 7.34 10.65
N PHE A 467 -20.32 8.48 10.61
CA PHE A 467 -18.91 8.63 10.95
C PHE A 467 -18.73 8.94 12.44
N PHE A 468 -17.83 8.19 13.09
CA PHE A 468 -17.39 8.42 14.46
C PHE A 468 -15.95 8.86 14.45
N TYR A 469 -15.63 10.02 15.04
CA TYR A 469 -14.34 10.65 14.86
C TYR A 469 -13.60 10.91 16.16
N GLY A 470 -12.28 10.66 16.16
CA GLY A 470 -11.37 10.85 17.29
C GLY A 470 -10.67 9.57 17.73
N GLY A 471 -9.60 9.72 18.48
CA GLY A 471 -8.86 8.63 19.11
C GLY A 471 -7.96 7.83 18.19
N SER A 472 -7.80 6.57 18.54
CA SER A 472 -6.94 5.61 17.83
C SER A 472 -7.62 4.94 16.63
N GLY A 473 -8.94 5.04 16.53
CA GLY A 473 -9.72 4.23 15.59
C GLY A 473 -9.72 2.73 15.90
N LEU A 474 -9.17 2.33 17.04
CA LEU A 474 -9.07 0.92 17.47
C LEU A 474 -10.39 0.36 18.01
N THR A 475 -11.31 1.23 18.40
CA THR A 475 -12.70 0.83 18.64
C THR A 475 -13.40 0.40 17.34
N GLY A 476 -12.74 0.66 16.21
CA GLY A 476 -13.19 0.40 14.87
C GLY A 476 -12.46 -0.74 14.18
N PHE A 477 -12.64 -1.97 14.67
CA PHE A 477 -12.88 -3.00 13.67
C PHE A 477 -14.02 -2.46 12.79
N ARG A 478 -13.98 -2.68 11.49
CA ARG A 478 -15.11 -2.30 10.62
C ARG A 478 -16.39 -2.88 11.21
N LEU A 479 -17.01 -2.09 12.06
CA LEU A 479 -18.29 -2.41 12.62
C LEU A 479 -19.28 -2.08 11.52
N ALA A 480 -19.91 -3.07 10.96
CA ALA A 480 -20.97 -2.85 10.00
C ALA A 480 -22.00 -1.86 10.57
N GLY A 481 -22.43 -0.93 9.75
CA GLY A 481 -23.34 0.14 10.16
C GLY A 481 -22.71 1.34 10.88
N ARG A 482 -21.38 1.33 11.12
CA ARG A 482 -20.66 2.42 11.79
C ARG A 482 -19.25 2.55 11.23
N GLU A 483 -18.75 3.77 11.09
CA GLU A 483 -17.39 4.01 10.58
C GLU A 483 -16.59 4.87 11.56
N TYR A 484 -15.55 4.27 12.13
CA TYR A 484 -14.68 4.91 13.11
C TYR A 484 -13.40 5.42 12.44
N ILE A 485 -13.12 6.69 12.61
CA ILE A 485 -11.97 7.35 11.99
C ILE A 485 -11.11 7.97 13.08
N ALA A 486 -9.82 7.65 13.06
CA ALA A 486 -8.88 8.12 14.05
C ALA A 486 -8.52 9.61 13.84
N LEU A 487 -8.36 10.33 14.94
CA LEU A 487 -7.53 11.52 15.05
C LEU A 487 -6.67 11.37 16.30
N ARG A 488 -5.40 11.05 16.10
CA ARG A 488 -4.46 10.78 17.21
C ARG A 488 -4.31 12.01 18.11
N GLY A 489 -4.21 11.80 19.41
CA GLY A 489 -4.11 12.88 20.40
C GLY A 489 -5.45 13.33 20.99
N TYR A 490 -6.57 12.76 20.54
CA TYR A 490 -7.89 12.91 21.13
C TYR A 490 -8.39 11.56 21.67
N GLU A 491 -9.40 11.58 22.53
CA GLU A 491 -10.07 10.37 22.99
C GLU A 491 -10.94 9.77 21.87
N ASP A 492 -11.20 8.48 21.96
CA ASP A 492 -12.02 7.76 20.97
C ASP A 492 -13.42 8.37 20.87
N ASN A 493 -13.84 8.70 19.64
CA ASN A 493 -15.15 9.30 19.30
C ASN A 493 -15.43 10.66 19.92
N SER A 494 -14.44 11.33 20.50
CA SER A 494 -14.62 12.61 21.22
C SER A 494 -14.93 13.80 20.31
N LEU A 495 -14.77 13.65 19.01
CA LEU A 495 -14.94 14.71 18.00
C LEU A 495 -16.21 14.53 17.16
N SER A 496 -17.05 13.57 17.48
CA SER A 496 -18.33 13.34 16.82
C SER A 496 -19.48 13.37 17.82
N SER A 497 -20.70 13.57 17.34
CA SER A 497 -21.91 13.41 18.14
C SER A 497 -22.05 11.97 18.67
N GLN A 498 -22.86 11.77 19.70
CA GLN A 498 -23.06 10.45 20.30
C GLN A 498 -23.60 9.42 19.29
N GLY A 499 -24.46 9.84 18.37
CA GLY A 499 -25.01 9.01 17.28
C GLY A 499 -24.12 8.92 16.05
N GLY A 500 -22.94 9.56 16.04
CA GLY A 500 -22.10 9.75 14.87
C GLY A 500 -22.60 10.89 13.98
N ASP A 501 -21.75 11.30 13.04
CA ASP A 501 -21.99 12.45 12.17
C ASP A 501 -22.16 12.03 10.71
N ALA A 502 -22.78 12.90 9.90
CA ALA A 502 -23.05 12.64 8.50
C ALA A 502 -21.87 13.02 7.57
N LEU A 503 -21.02 13.95 8.01
CA LEU A 503 -19.92 14.46 7.22
C LEU A 503 -18.62 14.41 7.99
N ILE A 504 -17.52 14.18 7.28
CA ILE A 504 -16.19 14.15 7.87
C ILE A 504 -15.14 14.68 6.90
N THR A 505 -14.14 15.35 7.45
CA THR A 505 -12.92 15.76 6.73
C THR A 505 -11.70 15.44 7.57
N LYS A 506 -10.67 14.86 6.94
CA LYS A 506 -9.41 14.54 7.59
C LYS A 506 -8.22 14.91 6.70
N TYR A 507 -7.24 15.57 7.31
CA TYR A 507 -5.94 15.90 6.73
C TYR A 507 -4.86 15.25 7.57
N LYS A 508 -3.84 14.71 6.92
CA LYS A 508 -2.70 14.10 7.60
C LYS A 508 -1.41 14.41 6.86
N VAL A 509 -0.38 14.76 7.62
CA VAL A 509 0.99 14.90 7.14
C VAL A 509 1.90 14.13 8.10
N GLU A 510 2.78 13.29 7.56
CA GLU A 510 3.77 12.54 8.33
C GLU A 510 5.15 12.67 7.67
N LEU A 511 6.13 13.00 8.48
CA LEU A 511 7.53 12.94 8.09
C LEU A 511 8.10 11.62 8.60
N ARG A 512 8.51 10.72 7.69
CA ARG A 512 8.95 9.36 7.97
C ARG A 512 10.45 9.20 7.71
N TYR A 513 11.15 8.54 8.62
CA TYR A 513 12.57 8.23 8.48
C TYR A 513 12.85 6.76 8.86
N PRO A 514 13.50 5.97 7.98
CA PRO A 514 13.77 4.56 8.26
C PRO A 514 14.99 4.43 9.19
N ILE A 515 14.82 3.62 10.23
CA ILE A 515 15.91 3.20 11.13
C ILE A 515 16.55 1.93 10.56
N SER A 516 15.71 0.99 10.09
CA SER A 516 16.12 -0.24 9.41
C SER A 516 15.13 -0.57 8.31
N LEU A 517 15.63 -0.94 7.13
CA LEU A 517 14.82 -1.41 6.00
C LEU A 517 15.05 -2.90 5.71
N ASN A 518 15.56 -3.65 6.71
CA ASN A 518 15.73 -5.08 6.57
C ASN A 518 14.35 -5.76 6.41
N PRO A 519 14.15 -6.60 5.39
CA PRO A 519 12.87 -7.30 5.17
C PRO A 519 12.39 -8.14 6.35
N SER A 520 13.32 -8.66 7.17
CA SER A 520 12.98 -9.43 8.38
C SER A 520 12.53 -8.55 9.55
N ALA A 521 12.90 -7.26 9.58
CA ALA A 521 12.51 -6.30 10.59
C ALA A 521 12.65 -4.87 10.06
N THR A 522 11.60 -4.35 9.42
CA THR A 522 11.58 -2.95 8.97
C THR A 522 11.15 -2.05 10.11
N VAL A 523 11.99 -1.07 10.46
CA VAL A 523 11.73 -0.11 11.55
C VAL A 523 11.84 1.31 11.00
N PHE A 524 10.84 2.14 11.26
CA PHE A 524 10.90 3.56 10.95
C PHE A 524 10.23 4.43 12.01
N ALA A 525 10.78 5.60 12.21
CA ALA A 525 10.20 6.65 13.04
C ALA A 525 9.37 7.61 12.19
N LEU A 526 8.40 8.26 12.82
CA LEU A 526 7.59 9.28 12.17
C LEU A 526 7.25 10.41 13.14
N ALA A 527 7.12 11.62 12.59
CA ALA A 527 6.46 12.74 13.22
C ALA A 527 5.21 13.06 12.40
N PHE A 528 4.10 13.36 13.07
CA PHE A 528 2.85 13.60 12.37
C PHE A 528 2.15 14.89 12.82
N GLY A 529 1.40 15.46 11.88
CA GLY A 529 0.36 16.43 12.11
C GLY A 529 -0.93 15.94 11.47
N GLU A 530 -2.02 15.94 12.22
CA GLU A 530 -3.34 15.61 11.73
C GLU A 530 -4.30 16.76 12.00
N ALA A 531 -5.29 16.91 11.13
CA ALA A 531 -6.35 17.90 11.29
C ALA A 531 -7.64 17.35 10.70
N GLY A 532 -8.77 17.66 11.32
CA GLY A 532 -10.05 17.25 10.79
C GLY A 532 -11.19 17.54 11.74
N ASN A 533 -12.38 17.32 11.25
CA ASN A 533 -13.63 17.48 12.01
C ASN A 533 -14.74 16.65 11.38
N SER A 534 -15.84 16.49 12.14
CA SER A 534 -17.07 15.89 11.64
C SER A 534 -18.27 16.80 11.93
N TRP A 535 -19.31 16.68 11.10
CA TRP A 535 -20.52 17.52 11.21
C TRP A 535 -21.76 16.68 10.97
N ASN A 536 -22.81 17.01 11.72
CA ASN A 536 -24.08 16.29 11.59
C ASN A 536 -24.91 16.77 10.38
N SER A 537 -24.72 18.00 9.92
CA SER A 537 -25.48 18.58 8.81
C SER A 537 -24.61 19.35 7.81
N TYR A 538 -25.10 19.45 6.57
CA TYR A 538 -24.43 20.23 5.51
C TYR A 538 -24.39 21.74 5.81
N SER A 539 -25.34 22.24 6.58
CA SER A 539 -25.37 23.68 6.96
C SER A 539 -24.22 24.07 7.87
N GLU A 540 -23.67 23.11 8.63
CA GLU A 540 -22.56 23.31 9.55
C GLU A 540 -21.19 22.99 8.89
N TYR A 541 -21.20 22.38 7.70
CA TYR A 541 -19.99 21.90 7.07
C TYR A 541 -19.04 23.02 6.66
N ASN A 542 -17.86 23.03 7.28
CA ASN A 542 -16.73 23.87 6.90
C ASN A 542 -15.44 23.05 6.95
N PRO A 543 -14.88 22.65 5.80
CA PRO A 543 -13.71 21.78 5.76
C PRO A 543 -12.43 22.38 6.36
N PHE A 544 -12.44 23.68 6.68
CA PHE A 544 -11.32 24.38 7.31
C PHE A 544 -11.51 24.61 8.81
N ASP A 545 -12.71 24.37 9.34
CA ASP A 545 -12.97 24.35 10.77
C ASP A 545 -12.58 22.98 11.34
N VAL A 546 -11.29 22.81 11.66
CA VAL A 546 -10.68 21.53 11.98
C VAL A 546 -10.02 21.54 13.35
N LYS A 547 -10.14 20.44 14.06
CA LYS A 547 -9.35 20.13 15.26
C LYS A 547 -8.00 19.57 14.82
N LYS A 548 -6.94 20.05 15.44
CA LYS A 548 -5.55 19.72 15.07
C LYS A 548 -4.90 18.86 16.13
N SER A 549 -4.01 18.00 15.70
CA SER A 549 -3.13 17.24 16.58
C SER A 549 -1.73 17.11 15.99
N ALA A 550 -0.77 16.86 16.85
CA ALA A 550 0.60 16.59 16.45
C ALA A 550 1.21 15.53 17.38
N GLY A 551 2.20 14.82 16.89
CA GLY A 551 2.84 13.79 17.68
C GLY A 551 3.97 13.10 16.95
N PHE A 552 4.45 12.04 17.55
CA PHE A 552 5.48 11.18 16.98
C PHE A 552 5.14 9.70 17.20
N GLY A 553 5.76 8.85 16.42
CA GLY A 553 5.54 7.42 16.52
C GLY A 553 6.67 6.60 15.92
N VAL A 554 6.61 5.32 16.21
CA VAL A 554 7.51 4.31 15.66
C VAL A 554 6.68 3.17 15.05
N ARG A 555 7.15 2.67 13.93
CA ARG A 555 6.60 1.50 13.27
C ARG A 555 7.66 0.41 13.21
N LEU A 556 7.26 -0.80 13.58
CA LEU A 556 8.06 -2.00 13.47
C LEU A 556 7.25 -3.03 12.65
N PHE A 557 7.73 -3.39 11.49
CA PHE A 557 7.17 -4.49 10.73
C PHE A 557 7.93 -5.78 11.01
N LEU A 558 7.20 -6.81 11.41
CA LEU A 558 7.69 -8.17 11.58
C LEU A 558 6.82 -9.11 10.73
N PRO A 559 7.39 -9.99 9.89
CA PRO A 559 6.61 -10.85 8.98
C PRO A 559 5.52 -11.68 9.66
N MET A 560 5.74 -12.13 10.91
CA MET A 560 4.76 -12.91 11.67
C MET A 560 3.65 -12.08 12.33
N PHE A 561 3.95 -10.84 12.72
CA PHE A 561 3.04 -9.98 13.50
C PHE A 561 2.47 -8.82 12.69
N GLY A 562 2.96 -8.62 11.46
CA GLY A 562 2.60 -7.46 10.66
C GLY A 562 3.23 -6.15 11.18
N LEU A 563 2.55 -5.04 10.97
CA LEU A 563 3.02 -3.71 11.36
C LEU A 563 2.61 -3.41 12.81
N ILE A 564 3.59 -3.21 13.69
CA ILE A 564 3.40 -2.76 15.07
C ILE A 564 3.58 -1.24 15.09
N GLY A 565 2.61 -0.54 15.66
CA GLY A 565 2.62 0.92 15.79
C GLY A 565 2.59 1.36 17.24
N LEU A 566 3.47 2.32 17.57
CA LEU A 566 3.49 3.03 18.83
C LEU A 566 3.44 4.52 18.52
N ASP A 567 2.37 5.21 18.93
CA ASP A 567 2.22 6.65 18.72
C ASP A 567 1.95 7.35 20.05
N TYR A 568 2.46 8.57 20.15
CA TYR A 568 2.10 9.51 21.18
C TYR A 568 1.69 10.83 20.52
N GLY A 569 0.44 11.25 20.76
CA GLY A 569 -0.14 12.42 20.13
C GLY A 569 -0.74 13.38 21.14
N TRP A 570 -0.76 14.67 20.79
CA TRP A 570 -1.41 15.74 21.55
C TRP A 570 -2.51 16.37 20.70
N GLY A 571 -3.73 16.45 21.26
CA GLY A 571 -4.78 17.32 20.72
C GLY A 571 -4.44 18.79 21.01
N LEU A 572 -4.43 19.63 19.99
CA LEU A 572 -3.99 21.02 20.07
C LEU A 572 -5.15 22.00 20.23
N ASP A 573 -6.37 21.58 19.91
CA ASP A 573 -7.57 22.40 20.02
C ASP A 573 -8.50 21.87 21.11
N PRO A 574 -9.20 22.75 21.86
CA PRO A 574 -10.19 22.33 22.85
C PRO A 574 -11.40 21.67 22.15
N LEU A 575 -12.04 20.76 22.87
CA LEU A 575 -13.33 20.21 22.47
C LEU A 575 -14.45 21.26 22.68
N SER A 576 -15.45 21.25 21.82
CA SER A 576 -16.59 22.16 21.93
C SER A 576 -17.59 21.68 22.99
N PRO A 577 -18.36 22.62 23.64
CA PRO A 577 -19.46 22.23 24.49
C PRO A 577 -20.48 21.39 23.70
N GLY A 578 -20.65 20.12 24.05
CA GLY A 578 -21.47 19.17 23.30
C GLY A 578 -20.67 18.00 22.77
N ASP A 579 -19.36 18.12 22.55
CA ASP A 579 -18.49 17.00 22.24
C ASP A 579 -18.44 16.02 23.43
N SER A 580 -18.44 14.72 23.17
CA SER A 580 -18.53 13.68 24.21
C SER A 580 -17.32 13.69 25.19
N GLY A 581 -16.18 14.23 24.78
CA GLY A 581 -14.96 14.36 25.59
C GLY A 581 -14.75 15.74 26.26
N TYR A 582 -15.70 16.67 26.15
CA TYR A 582 -15.58 18.05 26.63
C TYR A 582 -15.13 18.19 28.09
N ARG A 583 -15.63 17.33 28.98
CA ARG A 583 -15.29 17.34 30.40
C ARG A 583 -13.83 17.03 30.72
N ALA A 584 -13.15 16.30 29.86
CA ALA A 584 -11.75 15.88 30.07
C ALA A 584 -10.74 16.97 29.66
N ALA A 585 -11.14 17.93 28.80
CA ALA A 585 -10.23 18.92 28.22
C ALA A 585 -10.15 20.25 28.98
N ILE A 586 -11.10 20.53 29.87
CA ILE A 586 -11.12 21.80 30.62
C ILE A 586 -10.50 21.60 32.01
N HIS A 587 -9.35 22.23 32.24
CA HIS A 587 -8.76 22.31 33.58
C HIS A 587 -9.59 23.29 34.44
N SER A 588 -9.58 23.09 35.77
CA SER A 588 -10.26 23.91 36.80
C SER A 588 -9.94 25.41 36.76
N ALA A 589 -9.01 25.85 35.90
CA ALA A 589 -8.59 27.26 35.72
C ALA A 589 -9.03 27.86 34.36
N GLY A 590 -9.86 27.19 33.55
CA GLY A 590 -10.30 27.74 32.26
C GLY A 590 -9.22 27.80 31.16
N VAL A 591 -8.03 27.25 31.41
CA VAL A 591 -6.94 27.21 30.43
C VAL A 591 -6.87 25.81 29.80
N PHE A 592 -6.97 25.77 28.48
CA PHE A 592 -6.77 24.53 27.73
C PHE A 592 -5.33 24.00 27.89
N LYS A 593 -5.20 22.76 28.32
CA LYS A 593 -3.93 22.04 28.30
C LYS A 593 -4.04 20.85 27.34
N PRO A 594 -3.16 20.77 26.30
CA PRO A 594 -3.11 19.60 25.44
C PRO A 594 -2.90 18.34 26.27
N GLN A 595 -3.79 17.36 26.12
CA GLN A 595 -3.63 16.05 26.74
C GLN A 595 -2.93 15.12 25.75
N GLY A 596 -1.88 14.45 26.22
CA GLY A 596 -1.19 13.43 25.43
C GLY A 596 -1.93 12.10 25.50
N GLN A 597 -2.10 11.45 24.37
CA GLN A 597 -2.68 10.12 24.23
C GLN A 597 -1.65 9.15 23.66
N PHE A 598 -1.57 7.96 24.27
CA PHE A 598 -0.73 6.87 23.78
C PHE A 598 -1.56 5.87 22.99
N HIS A 599 -1.09 5.48 21.82
CA HIS A 599 -1.75 4.54 20.93
C HIS A 599 -0.81 3.38 20.60
N PHE A 600 -1.28 2.16 20.77
CA PHE A 600 -0.57 0.93 20.45
C PHE A 600 -1.38 0.08 19.49
N THR A 601 -0.77 -0.38 18.41
CA THR A 601 -1.41 -1.21 17.37
C THR A 601 -0.53 -2.36 16.93
N ILE A 602 -1.12 -3.50 16.61
CA ILE A 602 -0.43 -4.67 16.00
C ILE A 602 -1.24 -5.11 14.78
N GLY A 603 -0.57 -5.20 13.63
CA GLY A 603 -1.16 -5.74 12.39
C GLY A 603 -2.33 -4.93 11.82
N MET A 604 -2.59 -3.74 12.35
CA MET A 604 -3.70 -2.88 11.96
C MET A 604 -3.21 -1.51 11.51
N ASN A 605 -3.86 -0.95 10.51
CA ASN A 605 -3.75 0.47 10.21
C ASN A 605 -4.65 1.24 11.19
N ILE A 606 -4.11 2.29 11.80
CA ILE A 606 -4.89 3.20 12.63
C ILE A 606 -5.99 3.83 11.75
N GLY A 607 -7.25 3.76 12.21
CA GLY A 607 -8.49 4.17 11.56
C GLY A 607 -8.33 5.17 10.42
N GLU A 608 -8.18 4.64 9.22
CA GLU A 608 -8.15 5.44 7.99
C GLU A 608 -9.57 5.60 7.45
N LEU A 609 -9.82 6.74 6.82
CA LEU A 609 -11.11 7.05 6.22
C LEU A 609 -11.43 6.10 5.05
#